data_1c49e18e6e3ad06da588e398503f7b76
#
_entry.id   1c49e18e6e3ad06da588e398503f7b76
#
_cell.length_a   1.000
_cell.length_b   1.000
_cell.length_c   1.000
_cell.angle_alpha   90.00
_cell.angle_beta   90.00
_cell.angle_gamma   90.00
#
_symmetry.space_group_name_H-M   'P 1'
#
loop_
_entity.id
_entity.type
_entity.pdbx_description
1 polymer ?
#
loop_
_entity_poly.entity_id
_entity_poly.type
_entity_poly.pdbx_seq_one_letter_code
_entity_poly.pdbx_strand_id
1 'polypeptide(L)'
;MSVCKLLEQVSAECELGPYGLVSLKRFFYDAYSQCIEGSIFDGIKMDLVTFAEDLILSDFLDEQLIGVRILQQLATSKGSARDTLRKLGTNPRSIERAVEMLNWKRHEEEEVRKCAAEFNLLGLHILKKLARDHDNCGKIGNARGLLAKIVEFTHVSPTLLLNPSASDSQVRSVKRALQVIKMLVYTTGATGKALRRDVAENVFTVSNLRGVLQHGHQRMELQKLAMDVLTGMAMDERAKETIVGTGGVVKLLLSIFFNAGECELGNEAGEALAMLALESEASCAAILKRADVLDQLASALDAHHARGLNAMRVLRNLCAYSGEEHRTRLSTVTKAMPTVLGATMTGRDKILEVSVGLTTQICRFVDIEQFTAELRRAGLNERAYVERLVGILRQYRYPEIRVPRMRRFVVQQIAWLMTSSTRRDGGGFVDLLRELGMRQLLEAIAETTSEVECYHVFSGSVPIGKHRESFSAIVDTALQLLAAGQDTAGAGAGGESVS
;
A
#
# COMPACT_ATOMS: atom_id res chain seq x y z
N MET A 1 -17.76 -46.67 5.93
CA MET A 1 -17.42 -45.99 7.20
C MET A 1 -18.73 -45.77 7.92
N SER A 2 -18.88 -46.10 9.22
CA SER A 2 -20.12 -45.86 9.95
C SER A 2 -20.37 -44.36 10.09
N VAL A 3 -21.61 -43.89 9.94
CA VAL A 3 -22.00 -42.48 10.12
C VAL A 3 -21.50 -41.92 11.46
N CYS A 4 -21.59 -42.72 12.52
CA CYS A 4 -21.06 -42.34 13.85
C CYS A 4 -19.55 -41.99 13.82
N LYS A 5 -18.70 -42.77 13.13
CA LYS A 5 -17.27 -42.50 13.00
C LYS A 5 -17.01 -41.23 12.20
N LEU A 6 -17.85 -40.92 11.19
CA LEU A 6 -17.72 -39.67 10.42
C LEU A 6 -18.05 -38.45 11.29
N LEU A 7 -19.12 -38.53 12.08
CA LEU A 7 -19.51 -37.43 12.98
C LEU A 7 -18.47 -37.21 14.10
N GLU A 8 -17.89 -38.29 14.62
CA GLU A 8 -16.78 -38.22 15.59
C GLU A 8 -15.54 -37.57 14.98
N GLN A 9 -15.21 -37.90 13.74
CA GLN A 9 -14.10 -37.30 13.01
C GLN A 9 -14.33 -35.80 12.79
N VAL A 10 -15.51 -35.39 12.30
CA VAL A 10 -15.87 -33.98 12.10
C VAL A 10 -15.84 -33.23 13.44
N SER A 11 -16.34 -33.82 14.52
CA SER A 11 -16.30 -33.20 15.85
C SER A 11 -14.87 -32.97 16.33
N ALA A 12 -13.98 -33.92 16.07
CA ALA A 12 -12.56 -33.80 16.42
C ALA A 12 -11.84 -32.76 15.55
N GLU A 13 -12.06 -32.77 14.24
CA GLU A 13 -11.45 -31.83 13.30
C GLU A 13 -11.88 -30.37 13.55
N CYS A 14 -13.12 -30.18 14.00
CA CYS A 14 -13.65 -28.85 14.33
C CYS A 14 -13.44 -28.45 15.81
N GLU A 15 -12.81 -29.29 16.61
CA GLU A 15 -12.57 -29.06 18.05
C GLU A 15 -13.84 -28.70 18.83
N LEU A 16 -14.97 -29.38 18.53
CA LEU A 16 -16.30 -28.99 19.02
C LEU A 16 -16.56 -29.37 20.48
N GLY A 17 -15.69 -30.16 21.09
CA GLY A 17 -15.85 -30.61 22.46
C GLY A 17 -16.99 -31.63 22.67
N PRO A 18 -17.39 -31.95 23.91
CA PRO A 18 -18.36 -33.00 24.20
C PRO A 18 -19.77 -32.70 23.69
N TYR A 19 -20.17 -31.44 23.63
CA TYR A 19 -21.49 -31.03 23.12
C TYR A 19 -21.56 -30.97 21.60
N GLY A 20 -20.42 -30.83 20.91
CA GLY A 20 -20.39 -30.71 19.45
C GLY A 20 -20.86 -31.97 18.71
N LEU A 21 -20.60 -33.15 19.26
CA LEU A 21 -21.08 -34.39 18.68
C LEU A 21 -22.62 -34.48 18.75
N VAL A 22 -23.23 -33.94 19.81
CA VAL A 22 -24.70 -33.88 19.95
C VAL A 22 -25.29 -32.94 18.88
N SER A 23 -24.70 -31.76 18.68
CA SER A 23 -25.13 -30.81 17.67
C SER A 23 -24.98 -31.37 16.25
N LEU A 24 -23.87 -32.07 15.95
CA LEU A 24 -23.71 -32.75 14.65
C LEU A 24 -24.72 -33.91 14.44
N LYS A 25 -25.05 -34.66 15.50
CA LYS A 25 -26.11 -35.67 15.41
C LYS A 25 -27.46 -35.01 15.15
N ARG A 26 -27.77 -33.87 15.79
CA ARG A 26 -28.98 -33.09 15.53
C ARG A 26 -29.04 -32.64 14.06
N PHE A 27 -27.97 -32.03 13.54
CA PHE A 27 -27.88 -31.67 12.13
C PHE A 27 -28.19 -32.82 11.19
N PHE A 28 -27.61 -34.00 11.44
CA PHE A 28 -27.83 -35.17 10.63
C PHE A 28 -29.29 -35.63 10.72
N TYR A 29 -29.87 -35.56 11.90
CA TYR A 29 -31.29 -35.95 12.13
C TYR A 29 -32.25 -34.98 11.44
N ASP A 30 -32.01 -33.68 11.56
CA ASP A 30 -32.83 -32.63 10.92
C ASP A 30 -32.75 -32.70 9.40
N ALA A 31 -31.54 -32.91 8.84
CA ALA A 31 -31.37 -33.11 7.40
C ALA A 31 -32.09 -34.38 6.90
N TYR A 32 -32.05 -35.47 7.68
CA TYR A 32 -32.73 -36.72 7.37
C TYR A 32 -34.24 -36.56 7.46
N SER A 33 -34.77 -35.90 8.49
CA SER A 33 -36.20 -35.59 8.63
C SER A 33 -36.73 -34.76 7.44
N GLN A 34 -35.98 -33.75 7.04
CA GLN A 34 -36.37 -32.92 5.88
C GLN A 34 -36.38 -33.73 4.57
N CYS A 35 -35.54 -34.74 4.42
CA CYS A 35 -35.59 -35.65 3.27
C CYS A 35 -36.83 -36.55 3.27
N ILE A 36 -37.35 -36.92 4.46
CA ILE A 36 -38.49 -37.80 4.63
C ILE A 36 -39.79 -37.00 4.55
N GLU A 37 -39.89 -35.88 5.26
CA GLU A 37 -41.12 -35.08 5.40
C GLU A 37 -41.34 -34.10 4.24
N GLY A 38 -40.26 -33.70 3.56
CA GLY A 38 -40.30 -32.78 2.43
C GLY A 38 -39.84 -33.42 1.13
N SER A 39 -38.86 -32.82 0.52
CA SER A 39 -38.23 -33.33 -0.70
C SER A 39 -36.75 -33.64 -0.43
N ILE A 40 -36.21 -34.64 -1.13
CA ILE A 40 -34.78 -34.95 -1.10
C ILE A 40 -33.96 -33.70 -1.43
N PHE A 41 -34.46 -32.81 -2.30
CA PHE A 41 -33.82 -31.54 -2.66
C PHE A 41 -33.76 -30.54 -1.49
N ASP A 42 -34.71 -30.58 -0.56
CA ASP A 42 -34.72 -29.69 0.60
C ASP A 42 -33.73 -30.19 1.67
N GLY A 43 -33.60 -31.50 1.86
CA GLY A 43 -32.54 -32.08 2.69
C GLY A 43 -31.14 -31.85 2.15
N ILE A 44 -30.95 -31.87 0.82
CA ILE A 44 -29.64 -31.56 0.18
C ILE A 44 -29.28 -30.11 0.31
N LYS A 45 -30.21 -29.18 0.43
CA LYS A 45 -29.93 -27.73 0.66
C LYS A 45 -29.41 -27.43 2.07
N MET A 46 -29.70 -28.33 3.03
CA MET A 46 -29.21 -28.23 4.40
C MET A 46 -27.75 -28.71 4.45
N ASP A 47 -26.83 -27.81 4.22
CA ASP A 47 -25.43 -28.10 4.36
C ASP A 47 -24.86 -27.62 5.73
N LEU A 48 -23.67 -28.07 6.04
CA LEU A 48 -23.02 -27.75 7.33
C LEU A 48 -22.79 -26.26 7.54
N VAL A 49 -22.68 -25.44 6.47
CA VAL A 49 -22.57 -23.98 6.55
C VAL A 49 -23.88 -23.38 7.03
N THR A 50 -25.01 -23.76 6.42
CA THR A 50 -26.35 -23.29 6.80
C THR A 50 -26.66 -23.69 8.25
N PHE A 51 -26.38 -24.94 8.61
CA PHE A 51 -26.56 -25.40 10.00
C PHE A 51 -25.70 -24.59 11.00
N ALA A 52 -24.46 -24.30 10.65
CA ALA A 52 -23.59 -23.48 11.50
C ALA A 52 -24.08 -22.02 11.59
N GLU A 53 -24.67 -21.46 10.51
CA GLU A 53 -25.34 -20.15 10.54
C GLU A 53 -26.55 -20.17 11.50
N ASP A 54 -27.35 -21.22 11.50
CA ASP A 54 -28.50 -21.38 12.42
C ASP A 54 -28.01 -21.47 13.89
N LEU A 55 -26.94 -22.23 14.13
CA LEU A 55 -26.32 -22.32 15.47
C LEU A 55 -25.79 -20.96 15.97
N ILE A 56 -25.21 -20.14 15.09
CA ILE A 56 -24.76 -18.79 15.46
C ILE A 56 -25.94 -17.89 15.86
N LEU A 57 -27.10 -18.11 15.26
CA LEU A 57 -28.33 -17.35 15.56
C LEU A 57 -29.07 -17.87 16.77
N SER A 58 -28.66 -19.00 17.36
CA SER A 58 -29.24 -19.56 18.58
C SER A 58 -29.06 -18.62 19.80
N ASP A 59 -29.96 -18.73 20.77
CA ASP A 59 -29.85 -18.00 22.04
C ASP A 59 -28.87 -18.65 23.01
N PHE A 60 -28.34 -19.84 22.71
CA PHE A 60 -27.44 -20.60 23.57
C PHE A 60 -25.99 -20.39 23.17
N LEU A 61 -25.16 -19.95 24.12
CA LEU A 61 -23.73 -19.67 23.95
C LEU A 61 -22.94 -20.86 23.40
N ASP A 62 -23.20 -22.05 23.92
CA ASP A 62 -22.51 -23.28 23.50
C ASP A 62 -22.83 -23.63 22.03
N GLU A 63 -24.07 -23.44 21.60
CA GLU A 63 -24.46 -23.64 20.20
C GLU A 63 -23.78 -22.60 19.29
N GLN A 64 -23.75 -21.33 19.71
CA GLN A 64 -23.09 -20.28 18.97
C GLN A 64 -21.58 -20.57 18.81
N LEU A 65 -20.90 -21.03 19.86
CA LEU A 65 -19.49 -21.41 19.82
C LEU A 65 -19.25 -22.57 18.83
N ILE A 66 -20.11 -23.58 18.86
CA ILE A 66 -20.06 -24.71 17.93
C ILE A 66 -20.23 -24.22 16.49
N GLY A 67 -21.22 -23.37 16.22
CA GLY A 67 -21.46 -22.80 14.91
C GLY A 67 -20.25 -22.05 14.36
N VAL A 68 -19.64 -21.20 15.20
CA VAL A 68 -18.45 -20.42 14.81
C VAL A 68 -17.24 -21.32 14.53
N ARG A 69 -17.01 -22.37 15.32
CA ARG A 69 -15.93 -23.33 15.09
C ARG A 69 -16.10 -24.10 13.79
N ILE A 70 -17.33 -24.55 13.49
CA ILE A 70 -17.63 -25.20 12.21
C ILE A 70 -17.33 -24.24 11.05
N LEU A 71 -17.82 -23.01 11.11
CA LEU A 71 -17.55 -22.02 10.06
C LEU A 71 -16.05 -21.69 9.91
N GLN A 72 -15.32 -21.60 11.01
CA GLN A 72 -13.88 -21.40 10.96
C GLN A 72 -13.19 -22.55 10.23
N GLN A 73 -13.50 -23.77 10.57
CA GLN A 73 -12.89 -24.96 9.97
C GLN A 73 -13.21 -25.03 8.46
N LEU A 74 -14.47 -24.83 8.09
CA LEU A 74 -14.88 -24.82 6.70
C LEU A 74 -14.26 -23.66 5.92
N ALA A 75 -14.15 -22.46 6.50
CA ALA A 75 -13.53 -21.29 5.88
C ALA A 75 -12.00 -21.40 5.79
N THR A 76 -11.36 -22.33 6.50
CA THR A 76 -9.92 -22.59 6.43
C THR A 76 -9.56 -23.79 5.56
N SER A 77 -10.48 -24.72 5.35
CA SER A 77 -10.30 -25.93 4.53
C SER A 77 -10.04 -25.59 3.06
N LYS A 78 -9.06 -26.27 2.44
CA LYS A 78 -8.70 -26.04 1.03
C LYS A 78 -9.84 -26.31 0.04
N GLY A 79 -10.73 -27.23 0.36
CA GLY A 79 -11.83 -27.63 -0.55
C GLY A 79 -13.11 -26.82 -0.42
N SER A 80 -13.48 -26.38 0.80
CA SER A 80 -14.77 -25.73 1.09
C SER A 80 -14.67 -24.22 1.34
N ALA A 81 -13.46 -23.68 1.56
CA ALA A 81 -13.28 -22.30 1.98
C ALA A 81 -13.95 -21.27 1.07
N ARG A 82 -13.85 -21.44 -0.24
CA ARG A 82 -14.39 -20.48 -1.22
C ARG A 82 -15.94 -20.44 -1.17
N ASP A 83 -16.58 -21.59 -1.16
CA ASP A 83 -18.04 -21.69 -1.15
C ASP A 83 -18.61 -21.26 0.20
N THR A 84 -17.97 -21.64 1.31
CA THR A 84 -18.32 -21.20 2.65
C THR A 84 -18.27 -19.67 2.78
N LEU A 85 -17.15 -19.05 2.36
CA LEU A 85 -16.99 -17.60 2.42
C LEU A 85 -17.97 -16.85 1.50
N ARG A 86 -18.27 -17.43 0.33
CA ARG A 86 -19.29 -16.89 -0.57
C ARG A 86 -20.68 -16.92 0.09
N LYS A 87 -21.09 -18.04 0.70
CA LYS A 87 -22.36 -18.14 1.43
C LYS A 87 -22.45 -17.12 2.54
N LEU A 88 -21.48 -17.09 3.45
CA LEU A 88 -21.40 -16.12 4.56
C LEU A 88 -21.47 -14.68 4.08
N GLY A 89 -20.77 -14.35 3.00
CA GLY A 89 -20.74 -13.00 2.43
C GLY A 89 -22.06 -12.61 1.72
N THR A 90 -22.91 -13.56 1.33
CA THR A 90 -24.22 -13.27 0.74
C THR A 90 -25.31 -13.08 1.80
N ASN A 91 -25.11 -13.56 3.02
CA ASN A 91 -26.07 -13.44 4.11
C ASN A 91 -25.73 -12.24 5.03
N PRO A 92 -26.49 -11.12 4.95
CA PRO A 92 -26.23 -9.94 5.82
C PRO A 92 -26.29 -10.27 7.31
N ARG A 93 -27.17 -11.19 7.73
CA ARG A 93 -27.32 -11.59 9.13
C ARG A 93 -26.06 -12.24 9.69
N SER A 94 -25.32 -12.99 8.88
CA SER A 94 -24.03 -13.59 9.31
C SER A 94 -22.98 -12.52 9.62
N ILE A 95 -22.96 -11.42 8.86
CA ILE A 95 -22.05 -10.30 9.12
C ILE A 95 -22.51 -9.53 10.36
N GLU A 96 -23.80 -9.23 10.50
CA GLU A 96 -24.38 -8.58 11.68
C GLU A 96 -24.10 -9.40 12.93
N ARG A 97 -24.25 -10.72 12.85
CA ARG A 97 -23.98 -11.61 13.98
C ARG A 97 -22.50 -11.64 14.35
N ALA A 98 -21.60 -11.56 13.37
CA ALA A 98 -20.17 -11.40 13.65
C ALA A 98 -19.88 -10.10 14.45
N VAL A 99 -20.64 -9.02 14.19
CA VAL A 99 -20.58 -7.76 14.98
C VAL A 99 -21.05 -8.02 16.43
N GLU A 100 -22.17 -8.70 16.60
CA GLU A 100 -22.71 -8.98 17.93
C GLU A 100 -21.74 -9.84 18.74
N MET A 101 -21.13 -10.86 18.13
CA MET A 101 -20.11 -11.69 18.77
C MET A 101 -18.89 -10.87 19.22
N LEU A 102 -18.50 -9.84 18.48
CA LEU A 102 -17.43 -8.92 18.87
C LEU A 102 -17.85 -7.98 20.01
N ASN A 103 -19.15 -7.82 20.26
CA ASN A 103 -19.68 -6.97 21.34
C ASN A 103 -19.82 -7.70 22.69
N TRP A 104 -19.51 -8.98 22.74
CA TRP A 104 -19.58 -9.72 24.01
C TRP A 104 -18.61 -9.14 25.03
N LYS A 105 -19.18 -8.39 25.97
CA LYS A 105 -18.45 -7.76 27.06
C LYS A 105 -18.29 -8.73 28.22
N ARG A 106 -17.14 -8.61 28.85
CA ARG A 106 -16.68 -9.27 30.07
C ARG A 106 -17.79 -9.48 31.10
N HIS A 107 -18.12 -10.71 31.38
CA HIS A 107 -18.69 -11.11 32.65
C HIS A 107 -17.59 -11.53 33.63
N GLU A 108 -17.84 -11.43 34.93
CA GLU A 108 -16.84 -11.59 35.99
C GLU A 108 -16.31 -13.02 36.14
N GLU A 109 -16.95 -14.01 35.51
CA GLU A 109 -16.55 -15.40 35.57
C GLU A 109 -15.43 -15.73 34.55
N GLU A 110 -14.37 -16.42 34.98
CA GLU A 110 -13.17 -16.71 34.18
C GLU A 110 -13.46 -17.56 32.95
N GLU A 111 -14.41 -18.50 33.02
CA GLU A 111 -14.82 -19.34 31.90
C GLU A 111 -15.51 -18.53 30.81
N VAL A 112 -16.43 -17.60 31.18
CA VAL A 112 -17.11 -16.73 30.24
C VAL A 112 -16.15 -15.78 29.57
N ARG A 113 -15.09 -15.34 30.27
CA ARG A 113 -14.00 -14.53 29.69
C ARG A 113 -13.20 -15.30 28.66
N LYS A 114 -12.92 -16.59 28.89
CA LYS A 114 -12.22 -17.45 27.92
C LYS A 114 -13.07 -17.66 26.68
N CYS A 115 -14.36 -17.98 26.83
CA CYS A 115 -15.29 -18.11 25.73
C CYS A 115 -15.42 -16.81 24.92
N ALA A 116 -15.60 -15.66 25.58
CA ALA A 116 -15.70 -14.36 24.90
C ALA A 116 -14.42 -14.02 24.11
N ALA A 117 -13.23 -14.29 24.67
CA ALA A 117 -11.97 -14.09 23.96
C ALA A 117 -11.81 -15.01 22.74
N GLU A 118 -12.28 -16.25 22.84
CA GLU A 118 -12.30 -17.19 21.73
C GLU A 118 -13.27 -16.74 20.63
N PHE A 119 -14.50 -16.34 20.96
CA PHE A 119 -15.45 -15.77 20.02
C PHE A 119 -14.90 -14.57 19.27
N ASN A 120 -14.30 -13.61 20.00
CA ASN A 120 -13.71 -12.43 19.38
C ASN A 120 -12.61 -12.81 18.39
N LEU A 121 -11.74 -13.75 18.78
CA LEU A 121 -10.67 -14.22 17.89
C LEU A 121 -11.20 -14.95 16.65
N LEU A 122 -12.24 -15.77 16.81
CA LEU A 122 -12.89 -16.51 15.73
C LEU A 122 -13.66 -15.54 14.80
N GLY A 123 -14.43 -14.61 15.36
CA GLY A 123 -15.14 -13.58 14.59
C GLY A 123 -14.18 -12.73 13.74
N LEU A 124 -13.08 -12.25 14.33
CA LEU A 124 -12.03 -11.54 13.59
C LEU A 124 -11.36 -12.41 12.52
N HIS A 125 -11.22 -13.73 12.77
CA HIS A 125 -10.67 -14.65 11.79
C HIS A 125 -11.61 -14.81 10.57
N ILE A 126 -12.90 -14.95 10.81
CA ILE A 126 -13.93 -15.02 9.76
C ILE A 126 -13.94 -13.72 8.96
N LEU A 127 -14.01 -12.57 9.63
CA LEU A 127 -13.96 -11.26 8.98
C LEU A 127 -12.70 -11.09 8.11
N LYS A 128 -11.54 -11.51 8.60
CA LYS A 128 -10.30 -11.51 7.80
C LYS A 128 -10.44 -12.38 6.54
N LYS A 129 -11.12 -13.52 6.63
CA LYS A 129 -11.32 -14.39 5.46
C LYS A 129 -12.32 -13.77 4.48
N LEU A 130 -13.42 -13.20 4.98
CA LEU A 130 -14.40 -12.48 4.18
C LEU A 130 -13.81 -11.28 3.46
N ALA A 131 -12.96 -10.50 4.14
CA ALA A 131 -12.29 -9.32 3.57
C ALA A 131 -11.28 -9.62 2.44
N ARG A 132 -11.06 -10.89 2.10
CA ARG A 132 -10.31 -11.26 0.88
C ARG A 132 -11.09 -10.99 -0.39
N ASP A 133 -12.40 -10.94 -0.28
CA ASP A 133 -13.30 -10.62 -1.37
C ASP A 133 -13.64 -9.12 -1.32
N HIS A 134 -13.51 -8.45 -2.46
CA HIS A 134 -13.72 -7.02 -2.59
C HIS A 134 -15.13 -6.57 -2.21
N ASP A 135 -16.16 -7.34 -2.61
CA ASP A 135 -17.56 -7.02 -2.34
C ASP A 135 -17.88 -7.13 -0.84
N ASN A 136 -17.26 -8.09 -0.18
CA ASN A 136 -17.40 -8.25 1.26
C ASN A 136 -16.71 -7.13 2.05
N CYS A 137 -15.64 -6.52 1.54
CA CYS A 137 -15.03 -5.35 2.18
C CYS A 137 -16.03 -4.19 2.31
N GLY A 138 -16.82 -3.93 1.26
CA GLY A 138 -17.90 -2.93 1.31
C GLY A 138 -18.97 -3.27 2.35
N LYS A 139 -19.39 -4.52 2.43
CA LYS A 139 -20.38 -4.98 3.42
C LYS A 139 -19.85 -4.84 4.86
N ILE A 140 -18.59 -5.20 5.10
CA ILE A 140 -17.93 -5.05 6.40
C ILE A 140 -17.87 -3.58 6.80
N GLY A 141 -17.48 -2.68 5.88
CA GLY A 141 -17.43 -1.25 6.16
C GLY A 141 -18.80 -0.63 6.45
N ASN A 142 -19.84 -1.06 5.74
CA ASN A 142 -21.20 -0.54 5.89
C ASN A 142 -21.95 -1.15 7.07
N ALA A 143 -21.48 -2.26 7.64
CA ALA A 143 -22.12 -2.87 8.81
C ALA A 143 -22.02 -1.95 10.03
N ARG A 144 -23.17 -1.57 10.59
CA ARG A 144 -23.27 -0.57 11.65
C ARG A 144 -22.41 -0.92 12.87
N GLY A 145 -21.47 -0.07 13.19
CA GLY A 145 -20.60 -0.22 14.38
C GLY A 145 -19.48 -1.26 14.25
N LEU A 146 -19.45 -2.07 13.16
CA LEU A 146 -18.46 -3.13 13.00
C LEU A 146 -17.05 -2.57 12.85
N LEU A 147 -16.86 -1.54 12.02
CA LEU A 147 -15.56 -0.93 11.83
C LEU A 147 -15.00 -0.35 13.13
N ALA A 148 -15.84 0.37 13.89
CA ALA A 148 -15.44 0.91 15.19
C ALA A 148 -15.03 -0.21 16.17
N LYS A 149 -15.74 -1.32 16.14
CA LYS A 149 -15.42 -2.49 16.97
C LYS A 149 -14.13 -3.17 16.56
N ILE A 150 -13.86 -3.32 15.26
CA ILE A 150 -12.58 -3.86 14.76
C ILE A 150 -11.43 -2.95 15.21
N VAL A 151 -11.61 -1.62 15.13
CA VAL A 151 -10.62 -0.63 15.59
C VAL A 151 -10.37 -0.74 17.10
N GLU A 152 -11.41 -0.97 17.90
CA GLU A 152 -11.27 -1.20 19.35
C GLU A 152 -10.30 -2.36 19.65
N PHE A 153 -10.37 -3.45 18.88
CA PHE A 153 -9.44 -4.59 19.00
C PHE A 153 -8.00 -4.27 18.60
N THR A 154 -7.72 -3.16 17.94
CA THR A 154 -6.33 -2.73 17.67
C THR A 154 -5.70 -2.01 18.86
N HIS A 155 -6.48 -1.69 19.89
CA HIS A 155 -5.96 -1.06 21.10
C HIS A 155 -5.06 -2.03 21.87
N VAL A 156 -3.87 -1.56 22.21
CA VAL A 156 -2.87 -2.36 22.93
C VAL A 156 -2.35 -1.56 24.10
N SER A 157 -2.42 -2.15 25.31
CA SER A 157 -1.72 -1.57 26.46
C SER A 157 -0.20 -1.77 26.31
N PRO A 158 0.62 -0.81 26.76
CA PRO A 158 2.08 -0.97 26.76
C PRO A 158 2.53 -2.26 27.47
N THR A 159 1.86 -2.62 28.57
CA THR A 159 2.15 -3.84 29.35
C THR A 159 1.95 -5.11 28.54
N LEU A 160 0.96 -5.17 27.64
CA LEU A 160 0.72 -6.32 26.77
C LEU A 160 1.84 -6.50 25.73
N LEU A 161 2.37 -5.41 25.19
CA LEU A 161 3.42 -5.46 24.17
C LEU A 161 4.81 -5.76 24.77
N LEU A 162 5.07 -5.29 25.97
CA LEU A 162 6.37 -5.45 26.64
C LEU A 162 6.50 -6.78 27.39
N ASN A 163 5.37 -7.46 27.67
CA ASN A 163 5.41 -8.74 28.39
C ASN A 163 5.40 -9.91 27.40
N PRO A 164 6.49 -10.69 27.30
CA PRO A 164 6.55 -11.88 26.44
C PRO A 164 5.53 -12.96 26.86
N SER A 165 5.15 -13.00 28.15
CA SER A 165 4.16 -13.93 28.71
C SER A 165 2.73 -13.40 28.67
N ALA A 166 2.48 -12.25 28.03
CA ALA A 166 1.14 -11.73 27.85
C ALA A 166 0.24 -12.72 27.12
N SER A 167 -1.06 -12.69 27.45
CA SER A 167 -2.06 -13.58 26.85
C SER A 167 -1.93 -13.61 25.33
N ASP A 168 -1.51 -14.77 24.81
CA ASP A 168 -1.32 -15.01 23.37
C ASP A 168 -2.63 -14.77 22.58
N SER A 169 -3.79 -14.98 23.21
CA SER A 169 -5.11 -14.71 22.61
C SER A 169 -5.35 -13.22 22.34
N GLN A 170 -4.95 -12.32 23.24
CA GLN A 170 -5.10 -10.89 23.06
C GLN A 170 -4.19 -10.38 21.92
N VAL A 171 -2.93 -10.82 21.90
CA VAL A 171 -1.98 -10.48 20.82
C VAL A 171 -2.49 -10.99 19.46
N ARG A 172 -3.06 -12.20 19.42
CA ARG A 172 -3.67 -12.76 18.21
C ARG A 172 -4.90 -11.96 17.76
N SER A 173 -5.72 -11.48 18.69
CA SER A 173 -6.89 -10.63 18.36
C SER A 173 -6.45 -9.31 17.74
N VAL A 174 -5.48 -8.62 18.34
CA VAL A 174 -4.87 -7.39 17.78
C VAL A 174 -4.34 -7.64 16.36
N LYS A 175 -3.57 -8.72 16.19
CA LYS A 175 -3.03 -9.12 14.88
C LYS A 175 -4.14 -9.33 13.85
N ARG A 176 -5.22 -10.02 14.23
CA ARG A 176 -6.36 -10.27 13.32
C ARG A 176 -7.10 -8.99 12.97
N ALA A 177 -7.34 -8.11 13.94
CA ALA A 177 -7.96 -6.81 13.71
C ALA A 177 -7.14 -5.95 12.74
N LEU A 178 -5.84 -5.82 12.96
CA LEU A 178 -4.93 -5.12 12.03
C LEU A 178 -4.94 -5.75 10.62
N GLN A 179 -5.02 -7.08 10.52
CA GLN A 179 -5.11 -7.76 9.23
C GLN A 179 -6.43 -7.47 8.50
N VAL A 180 -7.55 -7.38 9.23
CA VAL A 180 -8.84 -6.98 8.63
C VAL A 180 -8.75 -5.54 8.12
N ILE A 181 -8.31 -4.60 8.97
CA ILE A 181 -8.18 -3.19 8.59
C ILE A 181 -7.25 -3.05 7.37
N LYS A 182 -6.10 -3.75 7.36
CA LYS A 182 -5.21 -3.77 6.19
C LYS A 182 -5.97 -4.14 4.91
N MET A 183 -6.77 -5.20 4.92
CA MET A 183 -7.54 -5.60 3.74
C MET A 183 -8.55 -4.52 3.31
N LEU A 184 -9.23 -3.88 4.27
CA LEU A 184 -10.20 -2.82 4.01
C LEU A 184 -9.52 -1.61 3.36
N VAL A 185 -8.38 -1.14 3.87
CA VAL A 185 -7.70 0.05 3.33
C VAL A 185 -7.02 -0.20 1.99
N TYR A 186 -6.68 -1.44 1.66
CA TYR A 186 -6.15 -1.83 0.35
C TYR A 186 -7.22 -2.18 -0.68
N THR A 187 -8.50 -2.15 -0.31
CA THR A 187 -9.62 -2.29 -1.24
C THR A 187 -9.56 -1.19 -2.31
N THR A 188 -9.94 -1.53 -3.54
CA THR A 188 -9.81 -0.63 -4.70
C THR A 188 -11.14 0.07 -5.03
N GLY A 189 -11.12 1.00 -5.99
CA GLY A 189 -12.32 1.71 -6.44
C GLY A 189 -12.93 2.66 -5.42
N ALA A 190 -14.20 3.03 -5.63
CA ALA A 190 -14.95 3.96 -4.78
C ALA A 190 -15.12 3.42 -3.36
N THR A 191 -15.40 2.12 -3.23
CA THR A 191 -15.51 1.43 -1.93
C THR A 191 -14.22 1.56 -1.13
N GLY A 192 -13.07 1.29 -1.74
CA GLY A 192 -11.78 1.42 -1.05
C GLY A 192 -11.48 2.85 -0.62
N LYS A 193 -11.87 3.85 -1.42
CA LYS A 193 -11.73 5.26 -1.05
C LYS A 193 -12.60 5.61 0.16
N ALA A 194 -13.84 5.15 0.20
CA ALA A 194 -14.73 5.32 1.35
C ALA A 194 -14.14 4.64 2.60
N LEU A 195 -13.75 3.37 2.49
CA LEU A 195 -13.19 2.61 3.61
C LEU A 195 -11.93 3.26 4.22
N ARG A 196 -11.02 3.80 3.40
CA ARG A 196 -9.84 4.52 3.91
C ARG A 196 -10.23 5.74 4.74
N ARG A 197 -11.28 6.48 4.32
CA ARG A 197 -11.80 7.63 5.07
C ARG A 197 -12.46 7.20 6.37
N ASP A 198 -13.35 6.23 6.31
CA ASP A 198 -14.08 5.73 7.48
C ASP A 198 -13.09 5.19 8.55
N VAL A 199 -12.05 4.46 8.12
CA VAL A 199 -10.98 3.99 9.00
C VAL A 199 -10.19 5.17 9.59
N ALA A 200 -9.92 6.22 8.82
CA ALA A 200 -9.18 7.39 9.28
C ALA A 200 -10.01 8.32 10.19
N GLU A 201 -11.31 8.42 9.95
CA GLU A 201 -12.23 9.24 10.75
C GLU A 201 -12.47 8.65 12.14
N ASN A 202 -12.25 7.36 12.33
CA ASN A 202 -12.30 6.78 13.67
C ASN A 202 -11.13 7.28 14.51
N VAL A 203 -11.46 8.06 15.55
CA VAL A 203 -10.52 8.79 16.41
C VAL A 203 -9.42 7.89 17.01
N PHE A 204 -9.74 6.62 17.26
CA PHE A 204 -8.81 5.68 17.89
C PHE A 204 -7.86 5.01 16.91
N THR A 205 -8.15 4.98 15.60
CA THR A 205 -7.36 4.23 14.63
C THR A 205 -5.89 4.63 14.66
N VAL A 206 -5.59 5.88 14.35
CA VAL A 206 -4.19 6.34 14.26
C VAL A 206 -3.50 6.34 15.62
N SER A 207 -4.24 6.63 16.70
CA SER A 207 -3.73 6.57 18.08
C SER A 207 -3.32 5.14 18.47
N ASN A 208 -4.13 4.12 18.13
CA ASN A 208 -3.83 2.72 18.40
C ASN A 208 -2.62 2.25 17.57
N LEU A 209 -2.56 2.59 16.26
CA LEU A 209 -1.42 2.29 15.40
C LEU A 209 -0.13 2.92 15.94
N ARG A 210 -0.19 4.18 16.41
CA ARG A 210 0.94 4.84 17.07
C ARG A 210 1.39 4.07 18.31
N GLY A 211 0.47 3.60 19.13
CA GLY A 211 0.78 2.78 20.32
C GLY A 211 1.52 1.50 19.96
N VAL A 212 1.08 0.81 18.89
CA VAL A 212 1.76 -0.39 18.36
C VAL A 212 3.18 -0.05 17.87
N LEU A 213 3.37 1.05 17.15
CA LEU A 213 4.69 1.47 16.68
C LEU A 213 5.63 1.83 17.83
N GLN A 214 5.11 2.49 18.86
CA GLN A 214 5.88 2.99 19.99
C GLN A 214 6.34 1.87 20.93
N HIS A 215 5.49 0.89 21.20
CA HIS A 215 5.72 -0.14 22.22
C HIS A 215 5.93 -1.55 21.65
N GLY A 216 5.76 -1.75 20.36
CA GLY A 216 5.78 -3.06 19.70
C GLY A 216 7.18 -3.59 19.34
N HIS A 217 8.27 -3.12 19.95
CA HIS A 217 9.65 -3.52 19.58
C HIS A 217 9.88 -5.03 19.68
N GLN A 218 9.23 -5.71 20.62
CA GLN A 218 9.31 -7.17 20.76
C GLN A 218 8.29 -7.93 19.89
N ARG A 219 7.43 -7.23 19.18
CA ARG A 219 6.34 -7.75 18.34
C ARG A 219 6.42 -7.19 16.91
N MET A 220 7.55 -7.42 16.25
CA MET A 220 7.85 -6.86 14.90
C MET A 220 6.71 -7.07 13.90
N GLU A 221 6.01 -8.20 13.96
CA GLU A 221 4.88 -8.49 13.07
C GLU A 221 3.70 -7.51 13.27
N LEU A 222 3.43 -7.09 14.51
CA LEU A 222 2.38 -6.08 14.77
C LEU A 222 2.82 -4.70 14.28
N GLN A 223 4.10 -4.32 14.49
CA GLN A 223 4.63 -3.06 13.95
C GLN A 223 4.55 -3.02 12.42
N LYS A 224 4.92 -4.12 11.76
CA LYS A 224 4.79 -4.26 10.32
C LYS A 224 3.34 -4.07 9.86
N LEU A 225 2.39 -4.76 10.47
CA LEU A 225 0.96 -4.61 10.15
C LEU A 225 0.46 -3.18 10.38
N ALA A 226 0.91 -2.52 11.45
CA ALA A 226 0.55 -1.13 11.72
C ALA A 226 1.07 -0.18 10.62
N MET A 227 2.31 -0.36 10.16
CA MET A 227 2.89 0.40 9.05
C MET A 227 2.18 0.12 7.73
N ASP A 228 1.85 -1.15 7.43
CA ASP A 228 1.04 -1.53 6.28
C ASP A 228 -0.33 -0.81 6.27
N VAL A 229 -1.01 -0.76 7.42
CA VAL A 229 -2.29 -0.04 7.53
C VAL A 229 -2.11 1.45 7.29
N LEU A 230 -1.08 2.08 7.88
CA LEU A 230 -0.76 3.50 7.64
C LEU A 230 -0.46 3.77 6.16
N THR A 231 0.30 2.89 5.51
CA THR A 231 0.60 2.99 4.07
C THR A 231 -0.68 2.91 3.22
N GLY A 232 -1.57 1.96 3.54
CA GLY A 232 -2.86 1.83 2.87
C GLY A 232 -3.77 3.05 3.08
N MET A 233 -3.86 3.56 4.32
CA MET A 233 -4.61 4.79 4.63
C MET A 233 -4.05 6.00 3.88
N ALA A 234 -2.72 6.13 3.80
CA ALA A 234 -2.04 7.22 3.11
C ALA A 234 -2.25 7.27 1.58
N MET A 235 -2.99 6.33 1.00
CA MET A 235 -3.50 6.42 -0.37
C MET A 235 -4.69 7.40 -0.52
N ASP A 236 -5.24 7.90 0.58
CA ASP A 236 -6.29 8.95 0.60
C ASP A 236 -5.76 10.23 1.27
N GLU A 237 -6.05 11.39 0.68
CA GLU A 237 -5.51 12.68 1.11
C GLU A 237 -5.98 13.08 2.51
N ARG A 238 -7.28 12.89 2.82
CA ARG A 238 -7.83 13.20 4.14
C ARG A 238 -7.25 12.29 5.22
N ALA A 239 -7.03 11.01 4.91
CA ALA A 239 -6.40 10.10 5.83
C ALA A 239 -4.94 10.49 6.14
N LYS A 240 -4.19 11.05 5.17
CA LYS A 240 -2.86 11.61 5.41
C LYS A 240 -2.90 12.75 6.43
N GLU A 241 -3.86 13.67 6.30
CA GLU A 241 -4.02 14.78 7.24
C GLU A 241 -4.26 14.26 8.67
N THR A 242 -5.13 13.24 8.82
CA THR A 242 -5.39 12.61 10.12
C THR A 242 -4.14 11.95 10.70
N ILE A 243 -3.35 11.24 9.88
CA ILE A 243 -2.11 10.59 10.32
C ILE A 243 -1.09 11.63 10.80
N VAL A 244 -0.90 12.69 10.03
CA VAL A 244 0.06 13.77 10.35
C VAL A 244 -0.42 14.58 11.56
N GLY A 245 -1.71 14.86 11.66
CA GLY A 245 -2.35 15.54 12.79
C GLY A 245 -2.25 14.76 14.10
N THR A 246 -2.16 13.43 14.02
CA THR A 246 -1.91 12.60 15.20
C THR A 246 -0.43 12.65 15.58
N GLY A 247 -0.07 13.48 16.53
CA GLY A 247 1.32 13.76 16.88
C GLY A 247 2.19 12.52 17.12
N GLY A 248 3.42 12.54 16.62
CA GLY A 248 4.45 11.54 16.86
C GLY A 248 4.53 10.37 15.88
N VAL A 249 3.53 10.11 15.03
CA VAL A 249 3.54 8.98 14.07
C VAL A 249 4.70 9.14 13.08
N VAL A 250 4.84 10.30 12.43
CA VAL A 250 5.93 10.57 11.48
C VAL A 250 7.30 10.44 12.14
N LYS A 251 7.43 10.93 13.39
CA LYS A 251 8.68 10.79 14.16
C LYS A 251 9.04 9.33 14.43
N LEU A 252 8.04 8.50 14.77
CA LEU A 252 8.24 7.06 15.00
C LEU A 252 8.63 6.35 13.70
N LEU A 253 7.96 6.63 12.58
CA LEU A 253 8.30 6.07 11.27
C LEU A 253 9.73 6.43 10.86
N LEU A 254 10.14 7.70 11.01
CA LEU A 254 11.52 8.13 10.76
C LEU A 254 12.52 7.41 11.67
N SER A 255 12.20 7.27 12.96
CA SER A 255 13.04 6.53 13.90
C SER A 255 13.22 5.08 13.51
N ILE A 256 12.13 4.39 13.12
CA ILE A 256 12.18 3.01 12.67
C ILE A 256 12.98 2.92 11.37
N PHE A 257 12.72 3.78 10.39
CA PHE A 257 13.40 3.79 9.10
C PHE A 257 14.92 3.92 9.23
N PHE A 258 15.39 4.84 10.10
CA PHE A 258 16.83 5.11 10.26
C PHE A 258 17.53 4.10 11.18
N ASN A 259 16.85 3.57 12.20
CA ASN A 259 17.47 2.71 13.22
C ASN A 259 17.33 1.22 12.95
N ALA A 260 16.39 0.80 12.13
CA ALA A 260 16.11 -0.62 11.87
C ALA A 260 17.14 -1.32 10.95
N GLY A 261 18.13 -0.59 10.43
CA GLY A 261 19.10 -1.15 9.49
C GLY A 261 18.45 -1.66 8.19
N GLU A 262 18.97 -2.73 7.63
CA GLU A 262 18.45 -3.36 6.40
C GLU A 262 17.33 -4.40 6.66
N CYS A 263 16.60 -4.28 7.76
CA CYS A 263 15.52 -5.19 8.07
C CYS A 263 14.19 -4.79 7.40
N GLU A 264 13.27 -5.74 7.35
CA GLU A 264 11.95 -5.58 6.75
C GLU A 264 11.15 -4.42 7.36
N LEU A 265 11.29 -4.16 8.67
CA LEU A 265 10.65 -3.04 9.36
C LEU A 265 11.09 -1.67 8.82
N GLY A 266 12.38 -1.50 8.53
CA GLY A 266 12.90 -0.29 7.91
C GLY A 266 12.29 -0.05 6.54
N ASN A 267 12.11 -1.10 5.75
CA ASN A 267 11.49 -1.01 4.44
C ASN A 267 10.02 -0.58 4.52
N GLU A 268 9.24 -1.17 5.40
CA GLU A 268 7.83 -0.82 5.61
C GLU A 268 7.68 0.64 6.12
N ALA A 269 8.55 1.08 7.04
CA ALA A 269 8.56 2.45 7.49
C ALA A 269 8.90 3.44 6.35
N GLY A 270 9.86 3.08 5.50
CA GLY A 270 10.20 3.85 4.31
C GLY A 270 9.07 3.94 3.29
N GLU A 271 8.34 2.85 3.06
CA GLU A 271 7.15 2.86 2.20
C GLU A 271 6.05 3.76 2.76
N ALA A 272 5.77 3.66 4.06
CA ALA A 272 4.79 4.52 4.72
C ALA A 272 5.16 6.01 4.61
N LEU A 273 6.43 6.37 4.85
CA LEU A 273 6.94 7.74 4.70
C LEU A 273 6.84 8.22 3.25
N ALA A 274 7.20 7.39 2.28
CA ALA A 274 7.10 7.74 0.87
C ALA A 274 5.65 7.96 0.43
N MET A 275 4.71 7.13 0.92
CA MET A 275 3.29 7.28 0.62
C MET A 275 2.68 8.51 1.30
N LEU A 276 3.06 8.80 2.54
CA LEU A 276 2.63 10.01 3.23
C LEU A 276 3.11 11.28 2.50
N ALA A 277 4.39 11.34 2.11
CA ALA A 277 4.95 12.50 1.42
C ALA A 277 4.42 12.72 0.01
N LEU A 278 3.79 11.72 -0.62
CA LEU A 278 3.31 11.79 -1.98
C LEU A 278 2.10 12.73 -2.07
N GLU A 279 2.20 13.82 -2.85
CA GLU A 279 1.16 14.82 -3.06
C GLU A 279 0.57 15.44 -1.77
N SER A 280 1.38 15.58 -0.72
CA SER A 280 0.94 16.16 0.56
C SER A 280 2.00 17.09 1.14
N GLU A 281 1.76 18.38 1.02
CA GLU A 281 2.62 19.44 1.57
C GLU A 281 2.71 19.33 3.10
N ALA A 282 1.58 19.09 3.77
CA ALA A 282 1.53 18.91 5.22
C ALA A 282 2.38 17.74 5.70
N SER A 283 2.33 16.60 4.98
CA SER A 283 3.16 15.44 5.30
C SER A 283 4.66 15.71 5.06
N CYS A 284 4.98 16.40 3.96
CA CYS A 284 6.35 16.81 3.68
C CYS A 284 6.89 17.73 4.76
N ALA A 285 6.11 18.74 5.17
CA ALA A 285 6.46 19.64 6.27
C ALA A 285 6.67 18.88 7.60
N ALA A 286 5.82 17.89 7.90
CA ALA A 286 5.96 17.07 9.09
C ALA A 286 7.26 16.22 9.09
N ILE A 287 7.64 15.66 7.94
CA ILE A 287 8.91 14.93 7.77
C ILE A 287 10.09 15.89 7.93
N LEU A 288 10.01 17.06 7.32
CA LEU A 288 11.06 18.10 7.37
C LEU A 288 11.20 18.77 8.74
N LYS A 289 10.29 18.57 9.70
CA LYS A 289 10.49 19.05 11.09
C LYS A 289 11.75 18.48 11.75
N ARG A 290 12.18 17.29 11.36
CA ARG A 290 13.43 16.70 11.83
C ARG A 290 14.61 17.34 11.08
N ALA A 291 15.51 17.99 11.84
CA ALA A 291 16.58 18.84 11.26
C ALA A 291 17.55 18.08 10.34
N ASP A 292 17.94 16.87 10.72
CA ASP A 292 18.94 16.02 10.07
C ASP A 292 18.34 15.05 9.02
N VAL A 293 17.02 15.14 8.74
CA VAL A 293 16.32 14.16 7.90
C VAL A 293 16.88 14.07 6.48
N LEU A 294 17.25 15.21 5.87
CA LEU A 294 17.77 15.22 4.49
C LEU A 294 19.15 14.58 4.42
N ASP A 295 20.03 14.87 5.39
CA ASP A 295 21.36 14.26 5.45
C ASP A 295 21.28 12.75 5.70
N GLN A 296 20.37 12.30 6.58
CA GLN A 296 20.17 10.89 6.84
C GLN A 296 19.55 10.16 5.63
N LEU A 297 18.60 10.78 4.92
CA LEU A 297 18.06 10.23 3.68
C LEU A 297 19.13 10.16 2.58
N ALA A 298 19.94 11.20 2.43
CA ALA A 298 21.05 11.22 1.47
C ALA A 298 22.07 10.12 1.77
N SER A 299 22.44 9.93 3.05
CA SER A 299 23.35 8.84 3.46
C SER A 299 22.74 7.43 3.24
N ALA A 300 21.42 7.32 3.23
CA ALA A 300 20.75 6.05 2.98
C ALA A 300 20.71 5.67 1.48
N LEU A 301 21.06 6.58 0.55
CA LEU A 301 21.06 6.31 -0.90
C LEU A 301 22.10 5.27 -1.32
N ASP A 302 23.21 5.18 -0.61
CA ASP A 302 24.31 4.25 -0.89
C ASP A 302 23.95 2.79 -0.51
N ALA A 303 22.84 2.59 0.20
CA ALA A 303 22.34 1.26 0.51
C ALA A 303 21.79 0.58 -0.75
N HIS A 304 22.41 -0.52 -1.16
CA HIS A 304 22.08 -1.25 -2.40
C HIS A 304 20.71 -1.95 -2.42
N HIS A 305 19.86 -1.76 -1.40
CA HIS A 305 18.63 -2.52 -1.16
C HIS A 305 17.38 -1.62 -1.05
N ALA A 306 16.28 -2.19 -0.62
CA ALA A 306 14.98 -1.53 -0.48
C ALA A 306 15.01 -0.23 0.35
N ARG A 307 15.95 -0.10 1.30
CA ARG A 307 16.15 1.12 2.08
C ARG A 307 16.59 2.30 1.21
N GLY A 308 17.59 2.11 0.33
CA GLY A 308 18.03 3.14 -0.62
C GLY A 308 16.91 3.55 -1.57
N LEU A 309 16.15 2.57 -2.08
CA LEU A 309 14.98 2.81 -2.93
C LEU A 309 13.92 3.68 -2.23
N ASN A 310 13.61 3.38 -0.95
CA ASN A 310 12.64 4.15 -0.19
C ASN A 310 13.16 5.54 0.19
N ALA A 311 14.45 5.68 0.50
CA ALA A 311 15.09 6.99 0.69
C ALA A 311 14.96 7.87 -0.58
N MET A 312 15.24 7.31 -1.76
CA MET A 312 15.05 8.00 -3.05
C MET A 312 13.59 8.42 -3.26
N ARG A 313 12.62 7.55 -2.93
CA ARG A 313 11.19 7.87 -3.04
C ARG A 313 10.77 9.00 -2.11
N VAL A 314 11.23 8.98 -0.85
CA VAL A 314 10.94 10.04 0.12
C VAL A 314 11.56 11.35 -0.34
N LEU A 315 12.85 11.37 -0.69
CA LEU A 315 13.54 12.58 -1.21
C LEU A 315 12.85 13.14 -2.45
N ARG A 316 12.50 12.29 -3.41
CA ARG A 316 11.76 12.71 -4.61
C ARG A 316 10.45 13.41 -4.25
N ASN A 317 9.67 12.84 -3.32
CA ASN A 317 8.40 13.39 -2.93
C ASN A 317 8.57 14.69 -2.12
N LEU A 318 9.58 14.77 -1.25
CA LEU A 318 9.93 16.01 -0.55
C LEU A 318 10.29 17.13 -1.54
N CYS A 319 11.15 16.85 -2.53
CA CYS A 319 11.50 17.82 -3.57
C CYS A 319 10.32 18.23 -4.47
N ALA A 320 9.36 17.31 -4.69
CA ALA A 320 8.22 17.54 -5.57
C ALA A 320 7.08 18.31 -4.91
N TYR A 321 6.81 18.05 -3.63
CA TYR A 321 5.55 18.40 -2.98
C TYR A 321 5.69 19.25 -1.70
N SER A 322 6.88 19.65 -1.31
CA SER A 322 7.07 20.59 -0.19
C SER A 322 6.74 22.03 -0.60
N GLY A 323 6.27 22.82 0.36
CA GLY A 323 6.04 24.26 0.17
C GLY A 323 7.32 25.05 -0.11
N GLU A 324 7.18 26.24 -0.68
CA GLU A 324 8.29 27.11 -1.06
C GLU A 324 9.17 27.52 0.14
N GLU A 325 8.62 27.55 1.36
CA GLU A 325 9.35 27.85 2.57
C GLU A 325 10.48 26.85 2.87
N HIS A 326 10.37 25.63 2.33
CA HIS A 326 11.40 24.60 2.47
C HIS A 326 12.43 24.58 1.34
N ARG A 327 12.29 25.43 0.32
CA ARG A 327 13.11 25.43 -0.90
C ARG A 327 14.60 25.52 -0.61
N THR A 328 15.01 26.49 0.23
CA THR A 328 16.43 26.69 0.59
C THR A 328 17.02 25.47 1.29
N ARG A 329 16.22 24.82 2.13
CA ARG A 329 16.66 23.61 2.82
C ARG A 329 16.75 22.42 1.88
N LEU A 330 15.76 22.25 1.00
CA LEU A 330 15.74 21.18 0.01
C LEU A 330 16.86 21.31 -1.03
N SER A 331 17.37 22.51 -1.30
CA SER A 331 18.51 22.67 -2.20
C SER A 331 19.77 21.92 -1.72
N THR A 332 19.88 21.59 -0.41
CA THR A 332 20.99 20.76 0.10
C THR A 332 21.00 19.35 -0.47
N VAL A 333 19.86 18.84 -0.97
CA VAL A 333 19.74 17.51 -1.61
C VAL A 333 20.58 17.43 -2.90
N THR A 334 20.95 18.56 -3.50
CA THR A 334 21.86 18.60 -4.66
C THR A 334 23.19 17.91 -4.41
N LYS A 335 23.66 17.88 -3.14
CA LYS A 335 24.88 17.15 -2.76
C LYS A 335 24.80 15.64 -3.02
N ALA A 336 23.58 15.08 -3.04
CA ALA A 336 23.35 13.66 -3.34
C ALA A 336 23.25 13.37 -4.84
N MET A 337 23.29 14.40 -5.71
CA MET A 337 23.13 14.24 -7.15
C MET A 337 24.12 13.25 -7.77
N PRO A 338 25.43 13.25 -7.46
CA PRO A 338 26.37 12.27 -8.03
C PRO A 338 25.97 10.82 -7.76
N THR A 339 25.54 10.50 -6.53
CA THR A 339 25.06 9.15 -6.16
C THR A 339 23.81 8.78 -6.95
N VAL A 340 22.84 9.70 -7.09
CA VAL A 340 21.60 9.47 -7.83
C VAL A 340 21.86 9.30 -9.34
N LEU A 341 22.78 10.08 -9.91
CA LEU A 341 23.23 9.94 -11.31
C LEU A 341 23.91 8.59 -11.53
N GLY A 342 24.80 8.16 -10.62
CA GLY A 342 25.38 6.83 -10.64
C GLY A 342 24.33 5.72 -10.64
N ALA A 343 23.30 5.84 -9.78
CA ALA A 343 22.16 4.91 -9.74
C ALA A 343 21.35 4.94 -11.05
N THR A 344 21.23 6.07 -11.73
CA THR A 344 20.59 6.18 -13.03
C THR A 344 21.38 5.45 -14.11
N MET A 345 22.71 5.53 -14.08
CA MET A 345 23.58 4.88 -15.08
C MET A 345 23.62 3.36 -14.92
N THR A 346 23.68 2.87 -13.69
CA THR A 346 23.89 1.43 -13.40
C THR A 346 22.62 0.69 -13.01
N GLY A 347 21.60 1.42 -12.53
CA GLY A 347 20.36 0.86 -12.00
C GLY A 347 19.50 0.16 -13.03
N ARG A 348 18.62 -0.71 -12.54
CA ARG A 348 17.61 -1.45 -13.34
C ARG A 348 16.24 -1.36 -12.66
N ASP A 349 15.19 -1.59 -13.42
CA ASP A 349 13.81 -1.69 -12.93
C ASP A 349 13.40 -0.53 -11.98
N LYS A 350 12.97 -0.84 -10.78
CA LYS A 350 12.50 0.14 -9.81
C LYS A 350 13.56 1.16 -9.34
N ILE A 351 14.81 0.73 -9.21
CA ILE A 351 15.89 1.64 -8.83
C ILE A 351 16.10 2.67 -9.93
N LEU A 352 16.12 2.23 -11.18
CA LEU A 352 16.25 3.12 -12.34
C LEU A 352 15.06 4.07 -12.45
N GLU A 353 13.81 3.57 -12.33
CA GLU A 353 12.62 4.43 -12.37
C GLU A 353 12.68 5.54 -11.31
N VAL A 354 13.05 5.19 -10.08
CA VAL A 354 13.03 6.14 -8.96
C VAL A 354 14.23 7.08 -9.00
N SER A 355 15.41 6.62 -9.45
CA SER A 355 16.61 7.47 -9.59
C SER A 355 16.41 8.55 -10.65
N VAL A 356 15.88 8.19 -11.83
CA VAL A 356 15.54 9.19 -12.87
C VAL A 356 14.51 10.18 -12.34
N GLY A 357 13.45 9.68 -11.66
CA GLY A 357 12.44 10.55 -11.07
C GLY A 357 12.99 11.48 -9.99
N LEU A 358 13.95 11.03 -9.17
CA LEU A 358 14.62 11.87 -8.18
C LEU A 358 15.53 12.89 -8.86
N THR A 359 16.33 12.49 -9.86
CA THR A 359 17.16 13.42 -10.64
C THR A 359 16.32 14.58 -11.18
N THR A 360 15.16 14.27 -11.81
CA THR A 360 14.24 15.28 -12.35
C THR A 360 13.77 16.27 -11.28
N GLN A 361 13.52 15.81 -10.05
CA GLN A 361 13.09 16.71 -8.97
C GLN A 361 14.25 17.52 -8.38
N ILE A 362 15.46 16.96 -8.25
CA ILE A 362 16.65 17.72 -7.80
C ILE A 362 17.01 18.81 -8.82
N CYS A 363 16.81 18.57 -10.10
CA CYS A 363 17.02 19.55 -11.18
C CYS A 363 16.21 20.85 -11.01
N ARG A 364 15.17 20.88 -10.16
CA ARG A 364 14.45 22.13 -9.82
C ARG A 364 15.27 23.10 -8.97
N PHE A 365 16.36 22.63 -8.37
CA PHE A 365 17.23 23.40 -7.47
C PHE A 365 18.60 23.74 -8.08
N VAL A 366 18.87 23.33 -9.31
CA VAL A 366 20.13 23.58 -10.02
C VAL A 366 19.87 24.17 -11.41
N ASP A 367 20.83 24.92 -11.90
CA ASP A 367 20.90 25.31 -13.30
C ASP A 367 21.66 24.26 -14.14
N ILE A 368 21.72 24.47 -15.45
CA ILE A 368 22.37 23.51 -16.36
C ILE A 368 23.89 23.40 -16.15
N GLU A 369 24.56 24.47 -15.67
CA GLU A 369 25.99 24.45 -15.38
C GLU A 369 26.29 23.65 -14.14
N GLN A 370 25.51 23.86 -13.08
CA GLN A 370 25.60 23.08 -11.87
C GLN A 370 25.30 21.61 -12.15
N PHE A 371 24.28 21.32 -12.95
CA PHE A 371 23.98 19.95 -13.36
C PHE A 371 25.15 19.30 -14.12
N THR A 372 25.76 20.01 -15.08
CA THR A 372 26.92 19.54 -15.82
C THR A 372 28.14 19.33 -14.90
N ALA A 373 28.33 20.19 -13.91
CA ALA A 373 29.37 20.02 -12.89
C ALA A 373 29.14 18.77 -12.05
N GLU A 374 27.88 18.48 -11.66
CA GLU A 374 27.54 17.27 -10.92
C GLU A 374 27.68 16.00 -11.76
N LEU A 375 27.38 16.04 -13.07
CA LEU A 375 27.69 14.94 -13.98
C LEU A 375 29.19 14.61 -13.97
N ARG A 376 30.04 15.63 -14.09
CA ARG A 376 31.52 15.46 -14.04
C ARG A 376 31.98 14.90 -12.69
N ARG A 377 31.41 15.34 -11.58
CA ARG A 377 31.68 14.78 -10.24
C ARG A 377 31.29 13.29 -10.14
N ALA A 378 30.23 12.90 -10.82
CA ALA A 378 29.83 11.50 -10.93
C ALA A 378 30.70 10.68 -11.91
N GLY A 379 31.72 11.29 -12.52
CA GLY A 379 32.56 10.64 -13.54
C GLY A 379 31.86 10.46 -14.90
N LEU A 380 30.83 11.25 -15.19
CA LEU A 380 29.99 11.15 -16.39
C LEU A 380 30.20 12.36 -17.29
N ASN A 381 30.05 12.15 -18.61
CA ASN A 381 29.95 13.23 -19.58
C ASN A 381 28.49 13.38 -20.07
N GLU A 382 28.21 14.51 -20.68
CA GLU A 382 26.87 14.86 -21.17
C GLU A 382 26.35 13.84 -22.20
N ARG A 383 27.21 13.42 -23.15
CA ARG A 383 26.84 12.40 -24.17
C ARG A 383 26.45 11.08 -23.55
N ALA A 384 27.26 10.54 -22.64
CA ALA A 384 26.98 9.25 -21.99
C ALA A 384 25.65 9.29 -21.20
N TYR A 385 25.35 10.42 -20.54
CA TYR A 385 24.09 10.58 -19.83
C TYR A 385 22.89 10.62 -20.78
N VAL A 386 22.97 11.38 -21.87
CA VAL A 386 21.89 11.45 -22.89
C VAL A 386 21.72 10.11 -23.57
N GLU A 387 22.80 9.42 -23.95
CA GLU A 387 22.76 8.06 -24.53
C GLU A 387 22.05 7.07 -23.59
N ARG A 388 22.29 7.20 -22.27
CA ARG A 388 21.58 6.38 -21.27
C ARG A 388 20.08 6.66 -21.28
N LEU A 389 19.64 7.91 -21.28
CA LEU A 389 18.22 8.28 -21.33
C LEU A 389 17.55 7.76 -22.61
N VAL A 390 18.21 7.93 -23.77
CA VAL A 390 17.76 7.38 -25.06
C VAL A 390 17.67 5.85 -24.99
N GLY A 391 18.69 5.22 -24.43
CA GLY A 391 18.75 3.77 -24.23
C GLY A 391 17.60 3.24 -23.38
N ILE A 392 17.23 3.96 -22.30
CA ILE A 392 16.08 3.61 -21.45
C ILE A 392 14.78 3.66 -22.27
N LEU A 393 14.55 4.73 -23.04
CA LEU A 393 13.33 4.84 -23.86
C LEU A 393 13.28 3.77 -24.98
N ARG A 394 14.42 3.39 -25.55
CA ARG A 394 14.50 2.27 -26.51
C ARG A 394 14.21 0.92 -25.86
N GLN A 395 14.65 0.71 -24.62
CA GLN A 395 14.38 -0.50 -23.84
C GLN A 395 12.91 -0.60 -23.44
N TYR A 396 12.33 0.51 -22.95
CA TYR A 396 10.94 0.60 -22.47
C TYR A 396 10.04 1.24 -23.54
N ARG A 397 10.00 0.64 -24.74
CA ARG A 397 9.17 1.10 -25.88
C ARG A 397 7.68 1.14 -25.55
N TYR A 398 7.22 0.20 -24.71
CA TYR A 398 5.85 0.05 -24.29
C TYR A 398 5.72 0.27 -22.79
N PRO A 399 4.52 0.66 -22.31
CA PRO A 399 4.25 0.77 -20.89
C PRO A 399 4.50 -0.55 -20.16
N GLU A 400 5.21 -0.51 -19.06
CA GLU A 400 5.46 -1.68 -18.23
C GLU A 400 4.90 -1.51 -16.83
N ILE A 401 4.03 -2.44 -16.41
CA ILE A 401 3.30 -2.37 -15.13
C ILE A 401 4.24 -2.40 -13.90
N ARG A 402 5.41 -2.99 -14.05
CA ARG A 402 6.42 -3.05 -12.99
C ARG A 402 7.08 -1.69 -12.73
N VAL A 403 7.24 -0.88 -13.77
CA VAL A 403 7.87 0.44 -13.77
C VAL A 403 7.03 1.46 -14.55
N PRO A 404 5.78 1.69 -14.12
CA PRO A 404 4.78 2.42 -14.91
C PRO A 404 5.14 3.89 -15.16
N ARG A 405 6.08 4.45 -14.39
CA ARG A 405 6.52 5.85 -14.50
C ARG A 405 7.86 6.00 -15.21
N MET A 406 8.47 4.91 -15.72
CA MET A 406 9.79 4.94 -16.32
C MET A 406 9.86 5.96 -17.47
N ARG A 407 9.01 5.79 -18.48
CA ARG A 407 9.00 6.69 -19.64
C ARG A 407 8.66 8.11 -19.25
N ARG A 408 7.69 8.29 -18.35
CA ARG A 408 7.29 9.59 -17.84
C ARG A 408 8.47 10.36 -17.23
N PHE A 409 9.22 9.75 -16.33
CA PHE A 409 10.34 10.42 -15.67
C PHE A 409 11.49 10.72 -16.65
N VAL A 410 11.77 9.81 -17.57
CA VAL A 410 12.80 10.04 -18.59
C VAL A 410 12.41 11.21 -19.51
N VAL A 411 11.16 11.26 -19.98
CA VAL A 411 10.69 12.37 -20.84
C VAL A 411 10.67 13.70 -20.07
N GLN A 412 10.28 13.70 -18.80
CA GLN A 412 10.38 14.88 -17.93
C GLN A 412 11.83 15.37 -17.78
N GLN A 413 12.78 14.46 -17.59
CA GLN A 413 14.20 14.81 -17.51
C GLN A 413 14.73 15.38 -18.83
N ILE A 414 14.34 14.82 -19.95
CA ILE A 414 14.68 15.30 -21.29
C ILE A 414 14.09 16.70 -21.53
N ALA A 415 12.83 16.91 -21.17
CA ALA A 415 12.19 18.22 -21.29
C ALA A 415 12.90 19.29 -20.45
N TRP A 416 13.32 18.92 -19.22
CA TRP A 416 14.10 19.83 -18.37
C TRP A 416 15.46 20.17 -19.01
N LEU A 417 16.19 19.18 -19.54
CA LEU A 417 17.49 19.39 -20.22
C LEU A 417 17.32 20.35 -21.40
N MET A 418 16.30 20.16 -22.23
CA MET A 418 16.01 21.03 -23.38
C MET A 418 15.68 22.46 -22.92
N THR A 419 14.77 22.62 -21.97
CA THR A 419 14.34 23.93 -21.46
C THR A 419 15.49 24.70 -20.83
N SER A 420 16.37 24.02 -20.13
CA SER A 420 17.51 24.63 -19.43
C SER A 420 18.64 24.99 -20.39
N SER A 421 18.83 24.25 -21.50
CA SER A 421 19.84 24.48 -22.52
C SER A 421 19.48 25.61 -23.50
N THR A 422 18.20 25.78 -23.86
CA THR A 422 17.74 26.85 -24.78
C THR A 422 17.90 28.26 -24.21
N ARG A 423 18.09 28.39 -22.89
CA ARG A 423 18.38 29.67 -22.22
C ARG A 423 19.82 30.14 -22.41
N ARG A 424 20.65 29.39 -23.14
CA ARG A 424 22.07 29.69 -23.45
C ARG A 424 22.38 29.57 -24.94
N ASP A 425 23.27 30.41 -25.39
CA ASP A 425 23.87 30.36 -26.73
C ASP A 425 24.82 29.13 -26.85
N GLY A 426 24.26 27.99 -27.19
CA GLY A 426 25.04 26.75 -27.41
C GLY A 426 24.22 25.50 -27.08
N GLY A 427 23.49 24.95 -28.03
CA GLY A 427 22.51 23.89 -27.94
C GLY A 427 22.98 22.49 -27.50
N GLY A 428 24.04 22.33 -26.70
CA GLY A 428 24.72 21.09 -26.39
C GLY A 428 23.82 19.86 -26.13
N PHE A 429 22.88 19.92 -25.18
CA PHE A 429 21.99 18.78 -24.88
C PHE A 429 20.90 18.62 -25.96
N VAL A 430 20.40 19.71 -26.53
CA VAL A 430 19.37 19.66 -27.59
C VAL A 430 19.93 19.00 -28.85
N ASP A 431 21.16 19.37 -29.24
CA ASP A 431 21.82 18.82 -30.42
C ASP A 431 22.16 17.33 -30.23
N LEU A 432 22.64 16.94 -29.04
CA LEU A 432 22.85 15.53 -28.72
C LEU A 432 21.56 14.71 -28.78
N LEU A 433 20.45 15.25 -28.26
CA LEU A 433 19.15 14.59 -28.33
C LEU A 433 18.66 14.41 -29.78
N ARG A 434 18.89 15.40 -30.64
CA ARG A 434 18.57 15.32 -32.07
C ARG A 434 19.42 14.31 -32.78
N GLU A 435 20.75 14.36 -32.56
CA GLU A 435 21.73 13.42 -33.17
C GLU A 435 21.35 11.96 -32.83
N LEU A 436 20.89 11.70 -31.60
CA LEU A 436 20.50 10.38 -31.12
C LEU A 436 19.09 9.94 -31.54
N GLY A 437 18.36 10.74 -32.34
CA GLY A 437 17.06 10.40 -32.88
C GLY A 437 15.91 10.50 -31.88
N MET A 438 15.99 11.47 -30.93
CA MET A 438 14.98 11.61 -29.89
C MET A 438 13.57 11.91 -30.44
N ARG A 439 13.47 12.64 -31.58
CA ARG A 439 12.18 12.98 -32.16
C ARG A 439 11.37 11.71 -32.51
N GLN A 440 11.98 10.79 -33.24
CA GLN A 440 11.32 9.53 -33.63
C GLN A 440 10.91 8.69 -32.43
N LEU A 441 11.73 8.71 -31.36
CA LEU A 441 11.38 8.02 -30.12
C LEU A 441 10.18 8.64 -29.41
N LEU A 442 10.11 9.97 -29.34
CA LEU A 442 8.97 10.66 -28.70
C LEU A 442 7.68 10.49 -29.53
N GLU A 443 7.76 10.53 -30.85
CA GLU A 443 6.62 10.25 -31.74
C GLU A 443 6.10 8.81 -31.53
N ALA A 444 6.98 7.82 -31.49
CA ALA A 444 6.61 6.43 -31.20
C ALA A 444 6.04 6.25 -29.76
N ILE A 445 6.53 7.04 -28.79
CA ILE A 445 5.98 7.04 -27.42
C ILE A 445 4.59 7.67 -27.40
N ALA A 446 4.36 8.75 -28.14
CA ALA A 446 3.05 9.40 -28.24
C ALA A 446 1.97 8.43 -28.73
N GLU A 447 2.31 7.59 -29.75
CA GLU A 447 1.41 6.57 -30.28
C GLU A 447 1.15 5.40 -29.32
N THR A 448 2.06 5.15 -28.37
CA THR A 448 2.01 4.01 -27.43
C THR A 448 1.74 4.40 -26.00
N THR A 449 1.30 5.64 -25.72
CA THR A 449 0.94 6.06 -24.37
C THR A 449 -0.21 5.23 -23.81
N SER A 450 -0.14 4.92 -22.52
CA SER A 450 -1.13 4.10 -21.83
C SER A 450 -1.68 4.82 -20.61
N GLU A 451 -2.93 4.52 -20.27
CA GLU A 451 -3.56 5.03 -19.06
C GLU A 451 -2.78 4.65 -17.78
N VAL A 452 -2.10 3.51 -17.76
CA VAL A 452 -1.27 3.07 -16.63
C VAL A 452 -0.20 4.12 -16.26
N GLU A 453 0.34 4.85 -17.24
CA GLU A 453 1.37 5.88 -17.03
C GLU A 453 0.82 7.19 -16.46
N CYS A 454 -0.51 7.31 -16.41
CA CYS A 454 -1.17 8.42 -15.76
C CYS A 454 -1.30 8.26 -14.24
N TYR A 455 -0.92 7.11 -13.70
CA TYR A 455 -1.07 6.82 -12.28
C TYR A 455 0.27 6.76 -11.55
N HIS A 456 0.25 7.24 -10.29
CA HIS A 456 1.41 7.21 -9.39
C HIS A 456 1.22 6.31 -8.17
N VAL A 457 -0.03 5.94 -7.85
CA VAL A 457 -0.38 5.04 -6.74
C VAL A 457 -1.10 3.81 -7.28
N PHE A 458 -0.64 2.65 -6.80
CA PHE A 458 -1.20 1.35 -7.15
C PHE A 458 -1.44 0.51 -5.89
N SER A 459 -2.55 -0.23 -5.86
CA SER A 459 -2.78 -1.32 -4.92
C SER A 459 -2.58 -2.64 -5.68
N GLY A 460 -1.42 -3.27 -5.49
CA GLY A 460 -1.00 -4.34 -6.38
C GLY A 460 -0.85 -3.85 -7.82
N SER A 461 -1.62 -4.42 -8.75
CA SER A 461 -1.68 -4.00 -10.16
C SER A 461 -2.79 -2.99 -10.46
N VAL A 462 -3.66 -2.67 -9.49
CA VAL A 462 -4.80 -1.78 -9.69
C VAL A 462 -4.40 -0.32 -9.45
N PRO A 463 -4.57 0.57 -10.43
CA PRO A 463 -4.25 1.98 -10.28
C PRO A 463 -5.27 2.70 -9.37
N ILE A 464 -4.79 3.60 -8.49
CA ILE A 464 -5.61 4.33 -7.52
C ILE A 464 -5.51 5.84 -7.72
N GLY A 465 -4.28 6.41 -7.73
CA GLY A 465 -4.05 7.85 -7.78
C GLY A 465 -3.48 8.28 -9.12
N LYS A 466 -4.13 9.26 -9.79
CA LYS A 466 -3.67 9.83 -11.06
C LYS A 466 -2.71 11.01 -10.81
N HIS A 467 -1.72 11.15 -11.69
CA HIS A 467 -0.95 12.39 -11.81
C HIS A 467 -1.85 13.55 -12.25
N ARG A 468 -1.53 14.77 -11.82
CA ARG A 468 -2.23 15.99 -12.24
C ARG A 468 -2.07 16.25 -13.74
N GLU A 469 -0.88 16.03 -14.27
CA GLU A 469 -0.56 16.20 -15.69
C GLU A 469 -0.59 14.86 -16.42
N SER A 470 -1.17 14.81 -17.61
CA SER A 470 -1.17 13.59 -18.44
C SER A 470 0.23 13.29 -18.99
N PHE A 471 0.51 12.04 -19.29
CA PHE A 471 1.80 11.68 -19.88
C PHE A 471 1.90 12.19 -21.33
N SER A 472 0.79 12.17 -22.08
CA SER A 472 0.75 12.73 -23.44
C SER A 472 1.12 14.22 -23.46
N ALA A 473 0.62 15.05 -22.54
CA ALA A 473 0.97 16.46 -22.47
C ALA A 473 2.48 16.70 -22.26
N ILE A 474 3.14 15.83 -21.45
CA ILE A 474 4.60 15.90 -21.26
C ILE A 474 5.34 15.54 -22.54
N VAL A 475 4.87 14.53 -23.27
CA VAL A 475 5.46 14.11 -24.58
C VAL A 475 5.29 15.21 -25.61
N ASP A 476 4.09 15.82 -25.69
CA ASP A 476 3.81 16.91 -26.61
C ASP A 476 4.70 18.14 -26.33
N THR A 477 4.88 18.48 -25.04
CA THR A 477 5.80 19.55 -24.63
C THR A 477 7.22 19.25 -25.05
N ALA A 478 7.70 18.00 -24.88
CA ALA A 478 9.05 17.60 -25.29
C ALA A 478 9.23 17.68 -26.82
N LEU A 479 8.23 17.30 -27.61
CA LEU A 479 8.24 17.43 -29.07
C LEU A 479 8.29 18.89 -29.52
N GLN A 480 7.52 19.76 -28.88
CA GLN A 480 7.53 21.21 -29.16
C GLN A 480 8.89 21.84 -28.85
N LEU A 481 9.53 21.48 -27.74
CA LEU A 481 10.86 21.96 -27.38
C LEU A 481 11.93 21.54 -28.39
N LEU A 482 11.85 20.31 -28.94
CA LEU A 482 12.74 19.86 -30.01
C LEU A 482 12.52 20.61 -31.33
N ALA A 483 11.27 20.99 -31.65
CA ALA A 483 10.94 21.72 -32.86
C ALA A 483 11.39 23.20 -32.79
N ALA A 484 11.12 23.89 -31.67
CA ALA A 484 11.46 25.32 -31.47
C ALA A 484 12.96 25.63 -31.65
N GLY A 485 13.84 24.69 -31.35
CA GLY A 485 15.29 24.84 -31.60
C GLY A 485 15.71 24.68 -33.06
N GLN A 486 14.80 24.33 -34.00
CA GLN A 486 15.12 24.26 -35.45
C GLN A 486 14.98 25.64 -36.13
N ASP A 487 14.02 26.46 -35.68
CA ASP A 487 13.74 27.77 -36.28
C ASP A 487 14.89 28.78 -36.01
N THR A 488 15.61 28.64 -34.89
CA THR A 488 16.74 29.52 -34.56
C THR A 488 18.02 29.16 -35.32
N ALA A 489 18.19 27.89 -35.75
CA ALA A 489 19.33 27.46 -36.55
C ALA A 489 19.20 27.81 -38.04
N GLY A 490 17.94 27.92 -38.54
CA GLY A 490 17.65 28.31 -39.93
C GLY A 490 17.75 29.80 -40.23
N ALA A 491 17.60 30.64 -39.21
CA ALA A 491 17.65 32.11 -39.35
C ALA A 491 19.07 32.70 -39.43
N GLY A 492 20.10 31.90 -39.03
CA GLY A 492 21.52 32.35 -39.07
C GLY A 492 22.26 32.09 -40.37
N ALA A 493 21.69 31.31 -41.33
CA ALA A 493 22.38 30.91 -42.57
C ALA A 493 21.96 31.69 -43.81
N GLY A 494 21.15 32.76 -43.71
CA GLY A 494 20.55 33.47 -44.83
C GLY A 494 21.00 34.92 -45.01
N GLY A 495 22.22 35.30 -44.62
CA GLY A 495 22.65 36.68 -44.67
C GLY A 495 24.08 36.97 -45.07
N GLU A 496 24.54 36.44 -46.20
CA GLU A 496 25.73 36.99 -46.89
C GLU A 496 25.77 36.52 -48.35
N SER A 497 25.15 37.25 -49.25
CA SER A 497 25.63 37.49 -50.60
C SER A 497 24.72 38.51 -51.28
N VAL A 498 25.15 39.73 -51.40
CA VAL A 498 25.04 40.66 -52.57
C VAL A 498 25.74 41.96 -52.20
N SER A 499 26.90 42.20 -52.67
CA SER A 499 27.39 43.17 -53.67
C SER A 499 28.87 43.38 -53.58
#